data_2ea6c639dc32fe2a9bc155a002b19b26
#
_entry.id   2ea6c639dc32fe2a9bc155a002b19b26
#
_cell.length_a   1.000
_cell.length_b   1.000
_cell.length_c   1.000
_cell.angle_alpha   90.00
_cell.angle_beta   90.00
_cell.angle_gamma   90.00
#
_symmetry.space_group_name_H-M   'P 1'
#
loop_
_entity.id
_entity.type
_entity.pdbx_description
1 polymer ?
#
loop_
_entity_poly.entity_id
_entity_poly.type
_entity_poly.pdbx_seq_one_letter_code
_entity_poly.pdbx_strand_id
1 'polypeptide(L)'
;IERIDEAILAALAGVAPVPDARLHSETAGAMIDRLSILALKIFHMRAQTERTDAAPEHVEACRQKLARLVEQRGDLRDCLGALLADCAAGRARFKVYRQFKMYNDPSLNPYLYGKRTG
;
A
#
# COMPACT_ATOMS: atom_id res chain seq x y z
N ILE A 1 2.93 -4.64 -7.44
CA ILE A 1 1.51 -4.34 -7.11
C ILE A 1 0.58 -4.87 -8.18
N GLU A 2 0.80 -4.50 -9.43
CA GLU A 2 -0.08 -4.92 -10.52
C GLU A 2 -0.16 -6.44 -10.66
N ARG A 3 0.97 -7.14 -10.55
CA ARG A 3 1.00 -8.61 -10.66
C ARG A 3 0.27 -9.29 -9.50
N ILE A 4 0.39 -8.73 -8.30
CA ILE A 4 -0.33 -9.24 -7.14
C ILE A 4 -1.83 -9.05 -7.34
N ASP A 5 -2.25 -7.88 -7.81
CA ASP A 5 -3.65 -7.60 -8.08
C ASP A 5 -4.20 -8.50 -9.18
N GLU A 6 -3.44 -8.71 -10.25
CA GLU A 6 -3.85 -9.62 -11.33
C GLU A 6 -4.02 -11.05 -10.82
N ALA A 7 -3.11 -11.52 -9.98
CA ALA A 7 -3.20 -12.86 -9.39
C ALA A 7 -4.43 -13.01 -8.50
N ILE A 8 -4.72 -11.99 -7.67
CA ILE A 8 -5.90 -12.00 -6.80
C ILE A 8 -7.18 -11.97 -7.62
N LEU A 9 -7.26 -11.12 -8.65
CA LEU A 9 -8.43 -11.05 -9.52
C LEU A 9 -8.64 -12.34 -10.29
N ALA A 10 -7.55 -13.00 -10.72
CA ALA A 10 -7.65 -14.31 -11.37
C ALA A 10 -8.22 -15.36 -10.40
N ALA A 11 -7.79 -15.33 -9.14
CA ALA A 11 -8.32 -16.26 -8.13
C ALA A 11 -9.81 -15.98 -7.84
N LEU A 12 -10.27 -14.76 -8.04
CA LEU A 12 -11.67 -14.35 -7.82
C LEU A 12 -12.51 -14.44 -9.08
N ALA A 13 -11.99 -14.95 -10.18
CA ALA A 13 -12.70 -14.96 -11.47
C ALA A 13 -14.05 -15.68 -11.44
N GLY A 14 -14.20 -16.67 -10.54
CA GLY A 14 -15.47 -17.38 -10.36
C GLY A 14 -16.52 -16.65 -9.53
N VAL A 15 -16.17 -15.50 -8.97
CA VAL A 15 -17.08 -14.71 -8.12
C VAL A 15 -17.75 -13.66 -8.97
N ALA A 16 -19.08 -13.71 -9.03
CA ALA A 16 -19.87 -12.67 -9.69
C ALA A 16 -20.22 -11.59 -8.67
N PRO A 17 -19.68 -10.36 -8.82
CA PRO A 17 -20.05 -9.28 -7.92
C PRO A 17 -21.55 -8.99 -8.00
N VAL A 18 -22.16 -8.63 -6.88
CA VAL A 18 -23.53 -8.14 -6.89
C VAL A 18 -23.60 -6.82 -7.68
N PRO A 19 -24.76 -6.46 -8.28
CA PRO A 19 -24.85 -5.27 -9.13
C PRO A 19 -24.40 -3.98 -8.48
N ASP A 20 -24.57 -3.86 -7.16
CA ASP A 20 -24.17 -2.68 -6.39
C ASP A 20 -22.88 -2.90 -5.61
N ALA A 21 -22.03 -3.86 -6.02
CA ALA A 21 -20.75 -4.11 -5.36
C ALA A 21 -19.93 -2.84 -5.30
N ARG A 22 -19.47 -2.51 -4.08
CA ARG A 22 -18.69 -1.30 -3.85
C ARG A 22 -17.33 -1.39 -4.56
N LEU A 23 -17.02 -0.39 -5.37
CA LEU A 23 -15.68 -0.26 -5.95
C LEU A 23 -14.73 0.30 -4.90
N HIS A 24 -13.69 -0.44 -4.59
CA HIS A 24 -12.65 0.01 -3.68
C HIS A 24 -11.53 0.67 -4.49
N SER A 25 -11.18 1.89 -4.13
CA SER A 25 -10.18 2.66 -4.89
C SER A 25 -8.76 2.16 -4.68
N GLU A 26 -8.46 1.64 -3.49
CA GLU A 26 -7.16 1.05 -3.19
C GLU A 26 -7.23 -0.46 -3.45
N THR A 27 -6.26 -0.98 -4.21
CA THR A 27 -6.22 -2.40 -4.52
C THR A 27 -5.61 -3.21 -3.37
N ALA A 28 -5.89 -4.51 -3.34
CA ALA A 28 -5.28 -5.40 -2.36
C ALA A 28 -3.76 -5.41 -2.47
N GLY A 29 -3.22 -5.38 -3.69
CA GLY A 29 -1.76 -5.31 -3.90
C GLY A 29 -1.14 -4.03 -3.36
N ALA A 30 -1.80 -2.90 -3.52
CA ALA A 30 -1.34 -1.64 -2.94
C ALA A 30 -1.33 -1.69 -1.41
N MET A 31 -2.33 -2.31 -0.81
CA MET A 31 -2.38 -2.49 0.64
C MET A 31 -1.27 -3.41 1.15
N ILE A 32 -0.96 -4.48 0.41
CA ILE A 32 0.15 -5.38 0.71
C ILE A 32 1.48 -4.63 0.64
N ASP A 33 1.66 -3.80 -0.38
CA ASP A 33 2.86 -2.98 -0.52
C ASP A 33 3.02 -2.04 0.68
N ARG A 34 1.95 -1.38 1.11
CA ARG A 34 1.97 -0.51 2.30
C ARG A 34 2.31 -1.29 3.56
N LEU A 35 1.82 -2.53 3.69
CA LEU A 35 2.19 -3.39 4.82
C LEU A 35 3.69 -3.69 4.83
N SER A 36 4.29 -3.93 3.66
CA SER A 36 5.74 -4.19 3.58
C SER A 36 6.55 -2.96 3.98
N ILE A 37 6.11 -1.77 3.60
CA ILE A 37 6.75 -0.51 4.01
C ILE A 37 6.64 -0.33 5.52
N LEU A 38 5.47 -0.58 6.10
CA LEU A 38 5.27 -0.50 7.55
C LEU A 38 6.15 -1.50 8.30
N ALA A 39 6.29 -2.72 7.77
CA ALA A 39 7.17 -3.72 8.39
C ALA A 39 8.61 -3.23 8.46
N LEU A 40 9.09 -2.59 7.40
CA LEU A 40 10.44 -2.02 7.37
C LEU A 40 10.59 -0.87 8.37
N LYS A 41 9.60 0.03 8.42
CA LYS A 41 9.60 1.13 9.39
C LYS A 41 9.59 0.62 10.83
N ILE A 42 8.81 -0.41 11.11
CA ILE A 42 8.73 -1.04 12.44
C ILE A 42 10.08 -1.63 12.81
N PHE A 43 10.72 -2.33 11.88
CA PHE A 43 12.05 -2.90 12.11
C PHE A 43 13.06 -1.82 12.50
N HIS A 44 13.12 -0.75 11.72
CA HIS A 44 14.07 0.35 11.99
C HIS A 44 13.74 1.08 13.28
N MET A 45 12.46 1.32 13.57
CA MET A 45 12.06 2.03 14.78
C MET A 45 12.33 1.19 16.02
N ARG A 46 12.11 -0.14 15.94
CA ARG A 46 12.44 -1.05 17.04
C ARG A 46 13.92 -1.04 17.35
N ALA A 47 14.77 -1.02 16.32
CA ALA A 47 16.20 -0.90 16.50
C ALA A 47 16.57 0.37 17.27
N GLN A 48 15.89 1.49 17.02
CA GLN A 48 16.12 2.73 17.77
C GLN A 48 15.75 2.59 19.25
N THR A 49 14.70 1.84 19.57
CA THR A 49 14.30 1.65 20.98
C THR A 49 15.25 0.77 21.76
N GLU A 50 16.09 0.01 21.07
CA GLU A 50 17.07 -0.89 21.68
C GLU A 50 18.46 -0.27 21.82
N ARG A 51 18.63 0.97 21.39
CA ARG A 51 19.92 1.66 21.47
C ARG A 51 20.27 1.99 22.91
N THR A 52 21.53 1.75 23.27
CA THR A 52 22.10 2.08 24.58
C THR A 52 22.94 3.35 24.53
N ASP A 53 23.26 3.84 23.33
CA ASP A 53 24.10 5.00 23.09
C ASP A 53 23.30 6.30 22.82
N ALA A 54 21.98 6.20 22.81
CA ALA A 54 21.10 7.34 22.55
C ALA A 54 20.54 7.92 23.86
N ALA A 55 20.14 9.19 23.83
CA ALA A 55 19.50 9.84 24.96
C ALA A 55 18.18 9.16 25.31
N PRO A 56 17.83 9.06 26.60
CA PRO A 56 16.56 8.46 27.01
C PRO A 56 15.34 9.09 26.35
N GLU A 57 15.36 10.41 26.13
CA GLU A 57 14.27 11.12 25.47
C GLU A 57 14.07 10.66 24.04
N HIS A 58 15.16 10.39 23.33
CA HIS A 58 15.11 9.87 21.97
C HIS A 58 14.50 8.47 21.94
N VAL A 59 14.95 7.60 22.86
CA VAL A 59 14.45 6.22 22.95
C VAL A 59 12.96 6.22 23.25
N GLU A 60 12.50 7.06 24.18
CA GLU A 60 11.08 7.14 24.53
C GLU A 60 10.23 7.67 23.37
N ALA A 61 10.72 8.70 22.67
CA ALA A 61 10.02 9.20 21.48
C ALA A 61 9.89 8.10 20.41
N CYS A 62 10.93 7.30 20.25
CA CYS A 62 10.91 6.17 19.31
C CYS A 62 9.93 5.06 19.73
N ARG A 63 9.80 4.80 21.04
CA ARG A 63 8.81 3.86 21.54
C ARG A 63 7.40 4.28 21.21
N GLN A 64 7.09 5.56 21.35
CA GLN A 64 5.77 6.09 21.03
C GLN A 64 5.49 5.98 19.53
N LYS A 65 6.47 6.28 18.69
CA LYS A 65 6.34 6.12 17.24
C LYS A 65 6.18 4.66 16.84
N LEU A 66 6.93 3.76 17.49
CA LEU A 66 6.79 2.32 17.25
C LEU A 66 5.38 1.83 17.57
N ALA A 67 4.81 2.26 18.69
CA ALA A 67 3.46 1.88 19.08
C ALA A 67 2.44 2.30 18.01
N ARG A 68 2.57 3.51 17.46
CA ARG A 68 1.69 3.99 16.39
C ARG A 68 1.85 3.20 15.09
N LEU A 69 3.07 2.85 14.73
CA LEU A 69 3.32 2.05 13.54
C LEU A 69 2.73 0.64 13.67
N VAL A 70 2.84 0.04 14.84
CA VAL A 70 2.25 -1.28 15.11
C VAL A 70 0.72 -1.20 15.03
N GLU A 71 0.11 -0.14 15.56
CA GLU A 71 -1.32 0.09 15.44
C GLU A 71 -1.76 0.23 13.98
N GLN A 72 -1.04 1.06 13.20
CA GLN A 72 -1.32 1.22 11.77
C GLN A 72 -1.23 -0.10 11.02
N ARG A 73 -0.21 -0.92 11.34
CA ARG A 73 -0.07 -2.23 10.71
C ARG A 73 -1.26 -3.13 11.01
N GLY A 74 -1.72 -3.14 12.26
CA GLY A 74 -2.90 -3.92 12.64
C GLY A 74 -4.15 -3.47 11.91
N ASP A 75 -4.37 -2.16 11.86
CA ASP A 75 -5.54 -1.59 11.18
C ASP A 75 -5.52 -1.88 9.69
N LEU A 76 -4.37 -1.70 9.04
CA LEU A 76 -4.23 -1.96 7.61
C LEU A 76 -4.40 -3.45 7.29
N ARG A 77 -3.85 -4.33 8.13
CA ARG A 77 -4.05 -5.77 7.99
C ARG A 77 -5.52 -6.14 8.08
N ASP A 78 -6.23 -5.57 9.04
CA ASP A 78 -7.67 -5.86 9.23
C ASP A 78 -8.49 -5.33 8.05
N CYS A 79 -8.15 -4.14 7.55
CA CYS A 79 -8.80 -3.59 6.36
C CYS A 79 -8.55 -4.43 5.11
N LEU A 80 -7.33 -4.94 4.94
CA LEU A 80 -7.01 -5.84 3.83
C LEU A 80 -7.81 -7.13 3.92
N GLY A 81 -7.88 -7.72 5.12
CA GLY A 81 -8.67 -8.92 5.36
C GLY A 81 -10.15 -8.71 5.05
N ALA A 82 -10.70 -7.57 5.47
CA ALA A 82 -12.09 -7.22 5.18
C ALA A 82 -12.32 -7.02 3.68
N LEU A 83 -11.40 -6.35 2.97
CA LEU A 83 -11.52 -6.18 1.53
C LEU A 83 -11.52 -7.52 0.80
N LEU A 84 -10.60 -8.41 1.15
CA LEU A 84 -10.52 -9.73 0.51
C LEU A 84 -11.77 -10.56 0.79
N ALA A 85 -12.28 -10.52 2.02
CA ALA A 85 -13.51 -11.21 2.38
C ALA A 85 -14.72 -10.67 1.60
N ASP A 86 -14.81 -9.34 1.48
CA ASP A 86 -15.89 -8.70 0.73
C ASP A 86 -15.80 -9.02 -0.77
N CYS A 87 -14.59 -9.04 -1.32
CA CYS A 87 -14.39 -9.43 -2.72
C CYS A 87 -14.77 -10.89 -2.95
N ALA A 88 -14.38 -11.79 -2.05
CA ALA A 88 -14.74 -13.20 -2.16
C ALA A 88 -16.25 -13.44 -2.08
N ALA A 89 -16.95 -12.59 -1.33
CA ALA A 89 -18.42 -12.63 -1.21
C ALA A 89 -19.14 -11.84 -2.32
N GLY A 90 -18.41 -11.17 -3.19
CA GLY A 90 -19.00 -10.37 -4.27
C GLY A 90 -19.53 -9.00 -3.82
N ARG A 91 -19.27 -8.58 -2.58
CA ARG A 91 -19.77 -7.30 -2.03
C ARG A 91 -18.89 -6.12 -2.39
N ALA A 92 -17.65 -6.36 -2.77
CA ALA A 92 -16.71 -5.32 -3.17
C ALA A 92 -15.89 -5.77 -4.37
N ARG A 93 -15.28 -4.81 -5.04
CA ARG A 93 -14.41 -5.06 -6.18
C ARG A 93 -13.32 -4.00 -6.22
N PHE A 94 -12.21 -4.33 -6.87
CA PHE A 94 -11.18 -3.36 -7.21
C PHE A 94 -10.69 -3.60 -8.62
N LYS A 95 -9.98 -2.64 -9.17
CA LYS A 95 -9.43 -2.70 -10.53
C LYS A 95 -7.92 -2.59 -10.48
N VAL A 96 -7.25 -3.18 -11.48
CA VAL A 96 -5.83 -2.98 -11.66
C VAL A 96 -5.64 -1.63 -12.36
N TYR A 97 -4.91 -0.74 -11.69
CA TYR A 97 -4.53 0.55 -12.28
C TYR A 97 -3.05 0.49 -12.64
N ARG A 98 -2.76 0.60 -13.94
CA ARG A 98 -1.39 0.57 -14.39
C ARG A 98 -0.73 1.92 -14.17
N GLN A 99 0.52 1.89 -13.73
CA GLN A 99 1.26 3.11 -13.46
C GLN A 99 1.73 3.75 -14.75
N PHE A 100 1.68 5.08 -14.76
CA PHE A 100 2.24 5.88 -15.83
C PHE A 100 3.45 6.64 -15.30
N LYS A 101 4.61 6.44 -15.91
CA LYS A 101 5.82 7.19 -15.57
C LYS A 101 5.87 8.47 -16.37
N MET A 102 4.98 9.38 -16.07
CA MET A 102 4.77 10.58 -16.87
C MET A 102 6.02 11.46 -16.99
N TYR A 103 6.77 11.56 -15.90
CA TYR A 103 7.98 12.38 -15.91
C TYR A 103 9.13 11.77 -16.72
N ASN A 104 9.02 10.51 -17.11
CA ASN A 104 9.99 9.84 -17.98
C ASN A 104 9.56 9.82 -19.44
N ASP A 105 8.41 10.37 -19.77
CA ASP A 105 7.88 10.39 -21.12
C ASP A 105 7.94 11.81 -21.65
N PRO A 106 8.81 12.09 -22.66
CA PRO A 106 8.93 13.45 -23.21
C PRO A 106 7.63 14.02 -23.76
N SER A 107 6.75 13.18 -24.25
CA SER A 107 5.48 13.64 -24.81
C SER A 107 4.52 14.13 -23.73
N LEU A 108 4.65 13.63 -22.50
CA LEU A 108 3.80 14.00 -21.37
C LEU A 108 4.45 15.07 -20.49
N ASN A 109 5.77 15.22 -20.56
CA ASN A 109 6.49 16.18 -19.73
C ASN A 109 7.60 16.87 -20.51
N PRO A 110 7.26 17.70 -21.48
CA PRO A 110 8.25 18.34 -22.35
C PRO A 110 9.19 19.28 -21.60
N TYR A 111 8.78 19.81 -20.46
CA TYR A 111 9.61 20.72 -19.66
C TYR A 111 10.82 20.03 -19.07
N LEU A 112 10.72 18.74 -18.74
CA LEU A 112 11.84 17.97 -18.20
C LEU A 112 12.85 17.59 -19.26
N TYR A 113 12.39 17.33 -20.49
CA TYR A 113 13.22 16.81 -21.58
C TYR A 113 13.59 17.88 -22.59
N GLY A 114 13.40 19.13 -22.20
CA GLY A 114 13.62 20.22 -23.09
C GLY A 114 12.49 20.36 -24.10
N LYS A 115 12.40 21.54 -24.67
CA LYS A 115 11.32 21.84 -25.57
C LYS A 115 11.51 21.13 -26.89
N ARG A 116 10.50 20.45 -27.35
CA ARG A 116 10.45 19.87 -28.66
C ARG A 116 9.84 20.91 -29.58
N THR A 117 10.66 21.48 -30.33
CA THR A 117 10.21 22.47 -31.31
C THR A 117 10.08 21.83 -32.67
N GLY A 118 9.58 20.83 -32.64
CA GLY A 118 9.35 20.12 -33.95
C GLY A 118 8.88 20.45 -34.52
#